data_8e58eae973d0e2289bacd293cbaffc97
#
_entry.id   8e58eae973d0e2289bacd293cbaffc97
#
_cell.length_a   1.000
_cell.length_b   1.000
_cell.length_c   1.000
_cell.angle_alpha   90.00
_cell.angle_beta   90.00
_cell.angle_gamma   90.00
#
_symmetry.space_group_name_H-M   'P 1'
#
loop_
_entity.id
_entity.type
_entity.pdbx_description
1 polymer ?
#
loop_
_entity_poly.entity_id
_entity_poly.type
_entity_poly.pdbx_seq_one_letter_code
_entity_poly.pdbx_strand_id
1 'polypeptide(L)'
;MRSNNSLLSYLKQQQLLFGKELHVYKEHSKKNDAHFPNNSSDSKNALEEYRISICLCKECNLGETRKNFVYGIGDPNADLMLVGEAPGKDEDLKGEPFVGRAGKLLDKILLAIDKKRGEGVYIANVLKCRPSNNRDPLPSEVNKCEPYLLKQIKIVKPKLIVALGRI
;
A
#
# COMPACT_ATOMS: atom_id res chain seq x y z
N MET A 1 -27.44 0.95 15.62
CA MET A 1 -26.33 1.12 16.59
C MET A 1 -25.67 -0.23 16.91
N ARG A 2 -24.90 -0.83 15.98
CA ARG A 2 -24.23 -2.15 16.17
C ARG A 2 -22.88 -2.27 15.49
N SER A 3 -22.09 -1.20 15.33
CA SER A 3 -20.80 -1.30 14.60
C SER A 3 -19.54 -1.00 15.40
N ASN A 4 -19.61 -0.34 16.56
CA ASN A 4 -18.38 0.07 17.28
C ASN A 4 -17.72 -1.01 18.12
N ASN A 5 -18.42 -2.11 18.46
CA ASN A 5 -17.84 -3.16 19.30
C ASN A 5 -16.90 -4.12 18.60
N SER A 6 -17.03 -4.32 17.28
CA SER A 6 -16.19 -5.26 16.53
C SER A 6 -14.79 -4.71 16.27
N LEU A 7 -14.66 -3.42 15.94
CA LEU A 7 -13.36 -2.78 15.70
C LEU A 7 -12.54 -2.67 17.00
N LEU A 8 -13.19 -2.26 18.11
CA LEU A 8 -12.54 -2.20 19.42
C LEU A 8 -12.12 -3.60 19.92
N SER A 9 -12.91 -4.62 19.66
CA SER A 9 -12.58 -6.01 19.99
C SER A 9 -11.39 -6.50 19.16
N TYR A 10 -11.38 -6.19 17.86
CA TYR A 10 -10.27 -6.51 16.97
C TYR A 10 -8.97 -5.79 17.37
N LEU A 11 -9.02 -4.49 17.65
CA LEU A 11 -7.86 -3.73 18.11
C LEU A 11 -7.32 -4.21 19.45
N LYS A 12 -8.18 -4.60 20.38
CA LYS A 12 -7.77 -5.24 21.65
C LYS A 12 -7.11 -6.60 21.44
N GLN A 13 -7.61 -7.39 20.50
CA GLN A 13 -7.01 -8.68 20.13
C GLN A 13 -5.64 -8.49 19.46
N GLN A 14 -5.48 -7.47 18.63
CA GLN A 14 -4.17 -7.11 18.03
C GLN A 14 -3.19 -6.62 19.10
N GLN A 15 -3.63 -5.81 20.07
CA GLN A 15 -2.79 -5.41 21.21
C GLN A 15 -2.31 -6.59 22.07
N LEU A 16 -3.13 -7.61 22.24
CA LEU A 16 -2.77 -8.84 22.97
C LEU A 16 -1.75 -9.69 22.22
N LEU A 17 -1.82 -9.71 20.89
CA LEU A 17 -0.95 -10.53 20.03
C LEU A 17 0.39 -9.86 19.70
N PHE A 18 0.43 -8.53 19.58
CA PHE A 18 1.57 -7.77 19.05
C PHE A 18 2.12 -6.70 19.99
N GLY A 19 1.61 -6.60 21.24
CA GLY A 19 2.09 -5.61 22.22
C GLY A 19 1.34 -4.27 22.19
N LYS A 20 1.69 -3.39 23.16
CA LYS A 20 0.94 -2.15 23.41
C LYS A 20 1.33 -0.94 22.55
N GLU A 21 2.30 -1.06 21.65
CA GLU A 21 2.80 0.09 20.90
C GLU A 21 2.20 0.15 19.50
N LEU A 22 1.22 1.01 19.34
CA LEU A 22 0.82 1.54 18.03
C LEU A 22 1.80 2.66 17.67
N HIS A 23 2.72 2.40 16.76
CA HIS A 23 3.58 3.45 16.22
C HIS A 23 2.75 4.36 15.32
N VAL A 24 2.25 5.46 15.90
CA VAL A 24 1.64 6.54 15.13
C VAL A 24 2.76 7.51 14.72
N TYR A 25 3.14 7.49 13.47
CA TYR A 25 4.11 8.44 12.93
C TYR A 25 3.46 9.83 12.85
N LYS A 26 3.84 10.74 13.76
CA LYS A 26 3.52 12.17 13.66
C LYS A 26 4.58 12.84 12.79
N GLU A 27 4.23 13.24 11.60
CA GLU A 27 5.09 14.10 10.78
C GLU A 27 5.35 15.42 11.51
N HIS A 28 6.61 15.66 11.88
CA HIS A 28 7.05 17.00 12.25
C HIS A 28 7.19 17.79 10.95
N SER A 29 6.22 18.64 10.67
CA SER A 29 6.20 19.53 9.51
C SER A 29 7.39 20.48 9.53
N LYS A 30 8.45 20.15 8.80
CA LYS A 30 9.37 21.18 8.28
C LYS A 30 8.76 21.65 6.96
N LYS A 31 8.28 22.89 6.97
CA LYS A 31 7.83 23.63 5.79
C LYS A 31 8.95 23.67 4.75
N ASN A 32 8.83 22.89 3.70
CA ASN A 32 9.41 23.19 2.41
C ASN A 32 8.28 23.02 1.40
N ASP A 33 7.70 24.14 1.02
CA ASP A 33 6.60 24.26 0.09
C ASP A 33 7.05 23.91 -1.35
N ALA A 34 7.03 22.61 -1.68
CA ALA A 34 6.84 22.22 -3.06
C ALA A 34 5.33 22.25 -3.32
N HIS A 35 4.90 23.12 -4.21
CA HIS A 35 3.51 23.27 -4.64
C HIS A 35 2.99 21.93 -5.17
N PHE A 36 2.21 21.21 -4.38
CA PHE A 36 1.52 19.99 -4.79
C PHE A 36 0.06 20.34 -5.11
N PRO A 37 -0.47 19.82 -6.22
CA PRO A 37 -1.79 20.17 -6.73
C PRO A 37 -2.92 19.79 -5.74
N ASN A 38 -3.93 20.66 -5.65
CA ASN A 38 -5.06 20.53 -4.72
C ASN A 38 -6.35 20.01 -5.34
N ASN A 39 -6.29 19.43 -6.58
CA ASN A 39 -7.48 18.91 -7.27
C ASN A 39 -7.40 17.39 -7.46
N SER A 40 -8.56 16.71 -7.39
CA SER A 40 -8.68 15.26 -7.53
C SER A 40 -8.19 14.72 -8.89
N SER A 41 -8.28 15.51 -9.95
CA SER A 41 -7.70 15.22 -11.27
C SER A 41 -6.18 15.17 -11.25
N ASP A 42 -5.56 16.00 -10.44
CA ASP A 42 -4.12 16.18 -10.39
C ASP A 42 -3.41 15.00 -9.71
N SER A 43 -3.98 14.47 -8.62
CA SER A 43 -3.42 13.28 -7.95
C SER A 43 -3.48 12.04 -8.83
N LYS A 44 -4.58 11.87 -9.60
CA LYS A 44 -4.73 10.77 -10.54
C LYS A 44 -3.69 10.85 -11.65
N ASN A 45 -3.53 12.02 -12.26
CA ASN A 45 -2.54 12.25 -13.32
C ASN A 45 -1.12 12.05 -12.78
N ALA A 46 -0.80 12.61 -11.61
CA ALA A 46 0.50 12.47 -10.97
C ALA A 46 0.85 11.00 -10.65
N LEU A 47 -0.12 10.20 -10.19
CA LEU A 47 0.08 8.76 -9.96
C LEU A 47 0.33 8.01 -11.27
N GLU A 48 -0.41 8.34 -12.33
CA GLU A 48 -0.27 7.67 -13.61
C GLU A 48 1.05 8.05 -14.30
N GLU A 49 1.42 9.32 -14.32
CA GLU A 49 2.72 9.78 -14.82
C GLU A 49 3.87 9.09 -14.07
N TYR A 50 3.74 9.02 -12.75
CA TYR A 50 4.74 8.34 -11.93
C TYR A 50 4.78 6.84 -12.21
N ARG A 51 3.64 6.17 -12.37
CA ARG A 51 3.56 4.76 -12.77
C ARG A 51 4.32 4.52 -14.08
N ILE A 52 4.05 5.34 -15.09
CA ILE A 52 4.70 5.25 -16.41
C ILE A 52 6.22 5.41 -16.28
N SER A 53 6.69 6.35 -15.45
CA SER A 53 8.12 6.63 -15.29
C SER A 53 8.89 5.48 -14.63
N ILE A 54 8.23 4.60 -13.83
CA ILE A 54 8.91 3.54 -13.07
C ILE A 54 8.50 2.12 -13.45
N CYS A 55 7.48 1.93 -14.29
CA CYS A 55 6.95 0.58 -14.61
C CYS A 55 7.97 -0.35 -15.27
N LEU A 56 8.98 0.19 -15.91
CA LEU A 56 10.09 -0.55 -16.54
C LEU A 56 11.32 -0.71 -15.63
N CYS A 57 11.20 -0.38 -14.32
CA CYS A 57 12.29 -0.44 -13.36
C CYS A 57 13.00 -1.81 -13.37
N LYS A 58 14.34 -1.79 -13.36
CA LYS A 58 15.25 -2.93 -13.25
C LYS A 58 16.34 -2.70 -12.20
N GLU A 59 16.09 -1.87 -11.19
CA GLU A 59 17.06 -1.52 -10.16
C GLU A 59 17.50 -2.72 -9.29
N CYS A 60 16.70 -3.79 -9.26
CA CYS A 60 17.04 -5.04 -8.60
C CYS A 60 16.64 -6.25 -9.46
N ASN A 61 17.16 -7.42 -9.13
CA ASN A 61 16.95 -8.66 -9.89
C ASN A 61 15.46 -9.05 -10.03
N LEU A 62 14.60 -8.59 -9.13
CA LEU A 62 13.16 -8.85 -9.23
C LEU A 62 12.53 -8.20 -10.48
N GLY A 63 13.12 -7.13 -10.97
CA GLY A 63 12.68 -6.47 -12.21
C GLY A 63 12.86 -7.33 -13.46
N GLU A 64 13.74 -8.31 -13.44
CA GLU A 64 13.98 -9.24 -14.56
C GLU A 64 13.07 -10.46 -14.52
N THR A 65 12.65 -10.88 -13.32
CA THR A 65 11.90 -12.13 -13.11
C THR A 65 10.40 -11.93 -12.98
N ARG A 66 9.93 -10.70 -12.73
CA ARG A 66 8.50 -10.39 -12.64
C ARG A 66 7.79 -10.60 -13.98
N LYS A 67 6.52 -10.94 -13.94
CA LYS A 67 5.62 -10.89 -15.10
C LYS A 67 5.01 -9.50 -15.29
N ASN A 68 4.55 -8.91 -14.19
CA ASN A 68 3.98 -7.58 -14.16
C ASN A 68 4.57 -6.72 -13.05
N PHE A 69 4.62 -5.41 -13.28
CA PHE A 69 4.93 -4.41 -12.27
C PHE A 69 3.65 -4.09 -11.47
N VAL A 70 3.61 -4.46 -10.21
CA VAL A 70 2.44 -4.27 -9.34
C VAL A 70 2.56 -2.91 -8.65
N TYR A 71 2.08 -1.87 -9.34
CA TYR A 71 2.24 -0.48 -8.89
C TYR A 71 1.46 -0.17 -7.61
N GLY A 72 0.20 -0.49 -7.62
CA GLY A 72 -0.80 -0.14 -6.62
C GLY A 72 -2.12 0.21 -7.31
N ILE A 73 -3.21 0.22 -6.57
CA ILE A 73 -4.55 0.48 -7.09
C ILE A 73 -5.42 1.15 -6.04
N GLY A 74 -6.33 2.01 -6.46
CA GLY A 74 -7.31 2.60 -5.58
C GLY A 74 -7.61 4.05 -5.88
N ASP A 75 -8.20 4.73 -4.90
CA ASP A 75 -8.55 6.14 -4.99
C ASP A 75 -7.28 7.00 -4.85
N PRO A 76 -6.97 7.85 -5.84
CA PRO A 76 -5.83 8.77 -5.77
C PRO A 76 -5.89 9.77 -4.61
N ASN A 77 -7.06 9.99 -4.05
CA ASN A 77 -7.30 10.89 -2.92
C ASN A 77 -7.77 10.12 -1.68
N ALA A 78 -7.34 8.88 -1.55
CA ALA A 78 -7.74 8.01 -0.45
C ALA A 78 -7.31 8.56 0.91
N ASP A 79 -8.24 8.59 1.85
CA ASP A 79 -7.95 8.84 3.27
C ASP A 79 -7.26 7.64 3.93
N LEU A 80 -7.46 6.43 3.41
CA LEU A 80 -6.89 5.18 3.90
C LEU A 80 -5.96 4.55 2.86
N MET A 81 -4.71 4.32 3.24
CA MET A 81 -3.75 3.58 2.44
C MET A 81 -3.37 2.26 3.12
N LEU A 82 -3.51 1.16 2.40
CA LEU A 82 -3.15 -0.16 2.85
C LEU A 82 -1.84 -0.58 2.19
N VAL A 83 -0.86 -0.94 2.98
CA VAL A 83 0.49 -1.26 2.50
C VAL A 83 0.86 -2.68 2.91
N GLY A 84 1.02 -3.56 1.93
CA GLY A 84 1.59 -4.88 2.11
C GLY A 84 3.09 -4.91 1.84
N GLU A 85 3.68 -6.08 1.97
CA GLU A 85 5.11 -6.31 1.81
C GLU A 85 5.51 -6.40 0.33
N ALA A 86 4.99 -7.38 -0.38
CA ALA A 86 5.37 -7.70 -1.76
C ALA A 86 4.22 -8.40 -2.53
N PRO A 87 4.24 -8.34 -3.87
CA PRO A 87 3.32 -9.12 -4.70
C PRO A 87 3.53 -10.63 -4.54
N GLY A 88 2.44 -11.39 -4.46
CA GLY A 88 2.44 -12.83 -4.61
C GLY A 88 2.31 -13.27 -6.08
N LYS A 89 2.08 -14.58 -6.29
CA LYS A 89 1.94 -15.18 -7.63
C LYS A 89 0.75 -14.60 -8.41
N ASP A 90 -0.39 -14.46 -7.75
CA ASP A 90 -1.62 -14.01 -8.40
C ASP A 90 -1.52 -12.52 -8.74
N GLU A 91 -0.89 -11.73 -7.86
CA GLU A 91 -0.63 -10.32 -8.05
C GLU A 91 0.33 -10.08 -9.22
N ASP A 92 1.41 -10.87 -9.29
CA ASP A 92 2.38 -10.80 -10.39
C ASP A 92 1.75 -11.18 -11.74
N LEU A 93 0.80 -12.12 -11.75
CA LEU A 93 0.07 -12.50 -12.96
C LEU A 93 -0.92 -11.43 -13.41
N LYS A 94 -1.61 -10.77 -12.47
CA LYS A 94 -2.66 -9.80 -12.77
C LYS A 94 -2.14 -8.36 -12.88
N GLY A 95 -1.03 -8.04 -12.24
CA GLY A 95 -0.49 -6.67 -12.17
C GLY A 95 -1.15 -5.80 -11.10
N GLU A 96 -1.97 -6.37 -10.23
CA GLU A 96 -2.71 -5.66 -9.18
C GLU A 96 -2.39 -6.22 -7.80
N PRO A 97 -2.28 -5.37 -6.73
CA PRO A 97 -2.02 -5.85 -5.37
C PRO A 97 -3.24 -6.53 -4.75
N PHE A 98 -3.00 -7.52 -3.90
CA PHE A 98 -4.02 -8.19 -3.10
C PHE A 98 -5.19 -8.76 -3.93
N VAL A 99 -4.90 -9.56 -4.95
CA VAL A 99 -5.91 -10.25 -5.78
C VAL A 99 -6.05 -11.74 -5.47
N GLY A 100 -5.08 -12.32 -4.78
CA GLY A 100 -5.10 -13.70 -4.32
C GLY A 100 -5.99 -13.93 -3.09
N ARG A 101 -5.74 -15.04 -2.40
CA ARG A 101 -6.52 -15.44 -1.21
C ARG A 101 -6.54 -14.39 -0.11
N ALA A 102 -5.39 -13.79 0.21
CA ALA A 102 -5.27 -12.71 1.20
C ALA A 102 -6.06 -11.45 0.76
N GLY A 103 -6.05 -11.15 -0.53
CA GLY A 103 -6.81 -10.04 -1.09
C GLY A 103 -8.31 -10.21 -0.97
N LYS A 104 -8.82 -11.43 -1.20
CA LYS A 104 -10.24 -11.75 -0.97
C LYS A 104 -10.66 -11.59 0.49
N LEU A 105 -9.76 -11.86 1.44
CA LEU A 105 -10.00 -11.58 2.85
C LEU A 105 -10.00 -10.08 3.12
N LEU A 106 -9.05 -9.35 2.55
CA LEU A 106 -8.98 -7.89 2.66
C LEU A 106 -10.26 -7.22 2.17
N ASP A 107 -10.82 -7.68 1.05
CA ASP A 107 -12.10 -7.16 0.53
C ASP A 107 -13.25 -7.34 1.53
N LYS A 108 -13.31 -8.49 2.20
CA LYS A 108 -14.31 -8.74 3.27
C LYS A 108 -14.10 -7.83 4.48
N ILE A 109 -12.85 -7.58 4.86
CA ILE A 109 -12.50 -6.66 5.96
C ILE A 109 -12.93 -5.23 5.59
N LEU A 110 -12.63 -4.79 4.38
CA LEU A 110 -13.03 -3.46 3.89
C LEU A 110 -14.55 -3.31 3.91
N LEU A 111 -15.29 -4.30 3.42
CA LEU A 111 -16.76 -4.28 3.46
C LEU A 111 -17.31 -4.21 4.89
N ALA A 112 -16.66 -4.84 5.86
CA ALA A 112 -17.09 -4.80 7.26
C ALA A 112 -16.94 -3.41 7.91
N ILE A 113 -16.19 -2.50 7.30
CA ILE A 113 -16.01 -1.10 7.70
C ILE A 113 -16.60 -0.11 6.70
N ASP A 114 -17.55 -0.58 5.86
CA ASP A 114 -18.23 0.21 4.83
C ASP A 114 -17.25 0.87 3.83
N LYS A 115 -16.19 0.15 3.44
CA LYS A 115 -15.19 0.56 2.46
C LYS A 115 -15.09 -0.43 1.31
N LYS A 116 -14.65 0.04 0.15
CA LYS A 116 -14.32 -0.77 -1.02
C LYS A 116 -13.01 -0.31 -1.63
N ARG A 117 -12.41 -1.19 -2.45
CA ARG A 117 -11.28 -0.80 -3.30
C ARG A 117 -11.70 0.35 -4.21
N GLY A 118 -10.87 1.39 -4.30
CA GLY A 118 -11.13 2.54 -5.16
C GLY A 118 -12.11 3.58 -4.60
N GLU A 119 -12.70 3.35 -3.43
CA GLU A 119 -13.58 4.30 -2.76
C GLU A 119 -12.96 4.74 -1.43
N GLY A 120 -12.14 5.80 -1.47
CA GLY A 120 -11.41 6.31 -0.31
C GLY A 120 -10.33 5.38 0.23
N VAL A 121 -9.94 4.36 -0.55
CA VAL A 121 -8.90 3.38 -0.20
C VAL A 121 -7.89 3.27 -1.34
N TYR A 122 -6.60 3.33 -1.02
CA TYR A 122 -5.50 3.01 -1.92
C TYR A 122 -4.71 1.82 -1.38
N ILE A 123 -4.36 0.86 -2.24
CA ILE A 123 -3.69 -0.37 -1.86
C ILE A 123 -2.37 -0.48 -2.62
N ALA A 124 -1.27 -0.69 -1.91
CA ALA A 124 0.05 -0.88 -2.49
C ALA A 124 0.88 -1.90 -1.69
N ASN A 125 2.07 -2.17 -2.18
CA ASN A 125 3.10 -2.93 -1.46
C ASN A 125 4.38 -2.10 -1.36
N VAL A 126 5.27 -2.44 -0.44
CA VAL A 126 6.64 -1.92 -0.40
C VAL A 126 7.36 -2.29 -1.69
N LEU A 127 7.43 -3.59 -2.00
CA LEU A 127 7.97 -4.04 -3.28
C LEU A 127 6.91 -3.98 -4.39
N LYS A 128 7.35 -3.63 -5.60
CA LYS A 128 6.51 -3.60 -6.80
C LYS A 128 6.66 -4.85 -7.69
N CYS A 129 7.58 -5.72 -7.33
CA CYS A 129 7.90 -6.95 -8.05
C CYS A 129 7.84 -8.14 -7.09
N ARG A 130 7.43 -9.32 -7.61
CA ARG A 130 7.32 -10.54 -6.83
C ARG A 130 8.69 -11.14 -6.52
N PRO A 131 9.03 -11.41 -5.24
CA PRO A 131 10.20 -12.23 -4.91
C PRO A 131 10.02 -13.70 -5.37
N SER A 132 11.10 -14.33 -5.80
CA SER A 132 11.09 -15.72 -6.27
C SER A 132 10.50 -16.64 -5.20
N ASN A 133 9.57 -17.51 -5.60
CA ASN A 133 8.88 -18.45 -4.71
C ASN A 133 8.16 -17.80 -3.51
N ASN A 134 7.81 -16.50 -3.61
CA ASN A 134 7.23 -15.71 -2.53
C ASN A 134 8.08 -15.73 -1.25
N ARG A 135 9.42 -15.73 -1.37
CA ARG A 135 10.32 -15.56 -0.22
C ARG A 135 10.17 -14.16 0.36
N ASP A 136 10.63 -13.98 1.57
CA ASP A 136 10.73 -12.65 2.17
C ASP A 136 11.65 -11.74 1.33
N PRO A 137 11.37 -10.43 1.24
CA PRO A 137 12.22 -9.45 0.57
C PRO A 137 13.62 -9.37 1.17
N LEU A 138 14.62 -9.17 0.34
CA LEU A 138 15.96 -8.84 0.81
C LEU A 138 16.03 -7.34 1.17
N PRO A 139 16.81 -6.95 2.21
CA PRO A 139 16.98 -5.54 2.57
C PRO A 139 17.44 -4.67 1.38
N SER A 140 18.29 -5.20 0.50
CA SER A 140 18.73 -4.51 -0.71
C SER A 140 17.61 -4.27 -1.73
N GLU A 141 16.61 -5.16 -1.80
CA GLU A 141 15.43 -5.00 -2.66
C GLU A 141 14.47 -3.96 -2.08
N VAL A 142 14.26 -3.99 -0.76
CA VAL A 142 13.47 -3.00 -0.04
C VAL A 142 14.06 -1.61 -0.23
N ASN A 143 15.35 -1.42 0.05
CA ASN A 143 16.04 -0.12 -0.07
C ASN A 143 15.92 0.51 -1.47
N LYS A 144 15.87 -0.32 -2.53
CA LYS A 144 15.70 0.14 -3.91
C LYS A 144 14.24 0.43 -4.27
N CYS A 145 13.29 -0.25 -3.66
CA CYS A 145 11.87 -0.17 -4.02
C CYS A 145 11.05 0.76 -3.12
N GLU A 146 11.43 0.90 -1.85
CA GLU A 146 10.75 1.77 -0.88
C GLU A 146 10.56 3.22 -1.36
N PRO A 147 11.54 3.87 -2.03
CA PRO A 147 11.36 5.22 -2.55
C PRO A 147 10.13 5.39 -3.45
N TYR A 148 9.73 4.32 -4.15
CA TYR A 148 8.53 4.34 -4.99
C TYR A 148 7.25 4.41 -4.14
N LEU A 149 7.18 3.67 -3.05
CA LEU A 149 6.07 3.74 -2.11
C LEU A 149 6.01 5.12 -1.43
N LEU A 150 7.14 5.64 -0.96
CA LEU A 150 7.22 6.97 -0.34
C LEU A 150 6.72 8.07 -1.27
N LYS A 151 7.02 7.99 -2.58
CA LYS A 151 6.49 8.92 -3.57
C LYS A 151 4.98 8.76 -3.75
N GLN A 152 4.45 7.54 -3.77
CA GLN A 152 3.01 7.29 -3.83
C GLN A 152 2.29 7.88 -2.61
N ILE A 153 2.84 7.70 -1.39
CA ILE A 153 2.30 8.30 -0.16
C ILE A 153 2.25 9.83 -0.27
N LYS A 154 3.30 10.46 -0.83
CA LYS A 154 3.34 11.92 -1.03
C LYS A 154 2.32 12.40 -2.05
N ILE A 155 1.95 11.59 -3.05
CA ILE A 155 0.93 11.95 -4.04
C ILE A 155 -0.47 11.75 -3.48
N VAL A 156 -0.75 10.58 -2.88
CA VAL A 156 -2.07 10.21 -2.32
C VAL A 156 -2.40 11.03 -1.08
N LYS A 157 -1.41 11.31 -0.23
CA LYS A 157 -1.54 12.04 1.05
C LYS A 157 -2.59 11.44 1.98
N PRO A 158 -2.56 10.13 2.25
CA PRO A 158 -3.56 9.48 3.08
C PRO A 158 -3.52 10.02 4.52
N LYS A 159 -4.67 10.05 5.18
CA LYS A 159 -4.76 10.39 6.61
C LYS A 159 -4.32 9.24 7.52
N LEU A 160 -4.47 8.01 7.01
CA LEU A 160 -4.13 6.79 7.75
C LEU A 160 -3.43 5.80 6.81
N ILE A 161 -2.32 5.24 7.28
CA ILE A 161 -1.63 4.14 6.63
C ILE A 161 -1.72 2.90 7.55
N VAL A 162 -2.15 1.79 6.98
CA VAL A 162 -2.22 0.50 7.68
C VAL A 162 -1.28 -0.48 7.00
N ALA A 163 -0.26 -0.94 7.73
CA ALA A 163 0.62 -2.00 7.28
C ALA A 163 -0.07 -3.37 7.40
N LEU A 164 -0.01 -4.15 6.33
CA LEU A 164 -0.63 -5.47 6.24
C LEU A 164 0.48 -6.53 6.18
N GLY A 165 0.73 -7.20 7.30
CA GLY A 165 1.74 -8.24 7.38
C GLY A 165 2.51 -8.24 8.67
N ARG A 166 3.58 -9.03 8.68
CA ARG A 166 4.42 -9.27 9.86
C ARG A 166 5.67 -8.39 9.89
N ILE A 167 6.08 -7.88 8.76
CA ILE A 167 7.35 -7.13 8.58
C ILE A 167 7.02 -5.68 8.29
#